data_59b9fe1c5b0f285ffdc4609cab78f09d
#
_entry.id   59b9fe1c5b0f285ffdc4609cab78f09d
#
_cell.length_a   1.000
_cell.length_b   1.000
_cell.length_c   1.000
_cell.angle_alpha   90.00
_cell.angle_beta   90.00
_cell.angle_gamma   90.00
#
_symmetry.space_group_name_H-M   'P 1'
#
loop_
_entity.id
_entity.type
_entity.pdbx_description
1 polymer ?
#
loop_
_entity_poly.entity_id
_entity_poly.type
_entity_poly.pdbx_seq_one_letter_code
_entity_poly.pdbx_strand_id
1 'polypeptide(L)'
;MRLSIFSKKYLKTSLLLIITLSTASLNHAEVEFDDRDTDEMIDNTVLKSYSTLQSLKNLEKKQNYQTPFVQDLENNLKVRTLFVSAPDLPIVDIQLTFNAGSSQDEAIGKGLFGISNMAARLMTEGTEQYTAKQIASTFEGLGAQFSVNAYRDMFTVRLRVLSDPDKLNPAVNMMMHILNHAQFNPSGLNLVLNNTKIGQKQVQENPSRMMNIRFYRALYGQHPYAEPTTGTNGSLKKITPELLRTFRQKLLVTQNMNIAITGNLSANDAMKISNTISQNITQGEAVAPLPTPEDQQDFNIHYIPFNSSQAHVMMGHLAIQRNDPDRVALEVANQIFGGSGFNSVLMKELRVKRGYTYGAYSSLVSTLSQGFFSLNYSTQEKQLIDSIQVAHQALRDFVKKPIQKKQLEETKEGLLRSFPMTFSSNANINAQIAAIGFYQLPADYLNQYQKQLSSITAKQVQTAIQKHLRADRLTLIVVAPTLDQVALKEMLINDLEVPNQLENKDLNLKPDTQTMPDIPALIIKKTIRPAS
;
A
#
# COMPACT_ATOMS: atom_id res chain seq x y z
N MET A 1 22.91 -34.47 51.30
CA MET A 1 24.09 -33.74 51.79
C MET A 1 25.03 -33.53 50.61
N ARG A 2 25.41 -32.27 50.29
CA ARG A 2 26.24 -31.81 49.12
C ARG A 2 25.53 -31.71 47.75
N LEU A 3 24.83 -30.60 47.59
CA LEU A 3 24.55 -30.01 46.27
C LEU A 3 24.14 -28.55 46.49
N SER A 4 25.08 -27.69 46.82
CA SER A 4 24.81 -26.23 46.87
C SER A 4 26.14 -25.46 46.96
N ILE A 5 26.91 -25.39 45.87
CA ILE A 5 28.05 -24.44 45.78
C ILE A 5 28.32 -23.95 44.33
N PHE A 6 27.62 -24.43 43.33
CA PHE A 6 27.95 -24.04 41.94
C PHE A 6 27.07 -22.94 41.31
N SER A 7 26.12 -22.37 42.05
CA SER A 7 25.16 -21.42 41.44
C SER A 7 25.47 -19.91 41.63
N LYS A 8 26.45 -19.53 42.47
CA LYS A 8 26.71 -18.12 42.79
C LYS A 8 27.88 -17.44 42.02
N LYS A 9 28.67 -18.20 41.29
CA LYS A 9 29.85 -17.64 40.60
C LYS A 9 29.57 -17.18 39.16
N TYR A 10 28.53 -17.72 38.52
CA TYR A 10 28.16 -17.32 37.12
C TYR A 10 27.20 -16.14 37.04
N LEU A 11 26.50 -15.82 38.15
CA LEU A 11 25.57 -14.68 38.13
C LEU A 11 26.29 -13.32 38.28
N LYS A 12 27.51 -13.31 38.87
CA LYS A 12 28.29 -12.07 39.03
C LYS A 12 29.08 -11.70 37.77
N THR A 13 29.47 -12.66 36.94
CA THR A 13 30.20 -12.42 35.69
C THR A 13 29.27 -11.97 34.55
N SER A 14 28.03 -12.45 34.52
CA SER A 14 27.05 -11.99 33.52
C SER A 14 26.55 -10.58 33.78
N LEU A 15 26.48 -10.12 35.02
CA LEU A 15 26.07 -8.76 35.38
C LEU A 15 27.18 -7.72 35.09
N LEU A 16 28.45 -8.14 35.17
CA LEU A 16 29.59 -7.27 34.87
C LEU A 16 29.78 -7.05 33.35
N LEU A 17 29.39 -8.05 32.52
CA LEU A 17 29.49 -7.95 31.06
C LEU A 17 28.40 -7.05 30.46
N ILE A 18 27.22 -6.97 31.09
CA ILE A 18 26.11 -6.11 30.65
C ILE A 18 26.40 -4.63 31.00
N ILE A 19 27.09 -4.37 32.12
CA ILE A 19 27.44 -2.99 32.53
C ILE A 19 28.61 -2.44 31.70
N THR A 20 29.52 -3.28 31.20
CA THR A 20 30.63 -2.82 30.32
C THR A 20 30.20 -2.59 28.89
N LEU A 21 29.12 -3.23 28.40
CA LEU A 21 28.56 -2.94 27.06
C LEU A 21 27.66 -1.68 27.04
N SER A 22 27.08 -1.29 28.17
CA SER A 22 26.27 -0.06 28.25
C SER A 22 27.10 1.21 28.45
N THR A 23 28.36 1.09 28.89
CA THR A 23 29.27 2.26 29.01
C THR A 23 30.12 2.50 27.76
N ALA A 24 30.25 1.52 26.86
CA ALA A 24 30.98 1.67 25.60
C ALA A 24 30.15 2.41 24.51
N SER A 25 28.83 2.58 24.70
CA SER A 25 27.96 3.29 23.74
C SER A 25 27.71 4.77 24.09
N LEU A 26 28.32 5.29 25.15
CA LEU A 26 28.17 6.70 25.56
C LEU A 26 29.41 7.56 25.33
N ASN A 27 30.50 6.99 24.79
CA ASN A 27 31.74 7.73 24.52
C ASN A 27 31.98 7.99 23.02
N HIS A 28 30.92 8.22 22.23
CA HIS A 28 31.06 8.64 20.84
C HIS A 28 30.27 9.92 20.58
N ALA A 29 30.67 10.98 21.26
CA ALA A 29 30.24 12.32 20.88
C ALA A 29 31.10 13.41 21.54
N GLU A 30 32.39 13.24 21.58
CA GLU A 30 33.32 14.37 21.62
C GLU A 30 34.27 14.23 20.45
N VAL A 31 33.85 14.73 19.29
CA VAL A 31 34.80 15.17 18.27
C VAL A 31 35.41 16.42 18.83
N GLU A 32 36.61 16.32 19.46
CA GLU A 32 37.47 17.47 19.61
C GLU A 32 37.71 18.05 18.22
N PHE A 33 37.07 19.19 17.94
CA PHE A 33 37.47 20.01 16.83
C PHE A 33 38.87 20.55 17.22
N ASP A 34 39.89 20.05 16.55
CA ASP A 34 41.24 20.63 16.62
C ASP A 34 41.19 22.03 15.99
N ASP A 35 41.15 23.03 16.84
CA ASP A 35 41.10 24.45 16.46
C ASP A 35 42.37 24.93 15.69
N ARG A 36 43.24 24.05 15.27
CA ARG A 36 44.51 24.41 14.62
C ARG A 36 44.49 24.49 13.10
N ASP A 37 43.38 24.16 12.45
CA ASP A 37 43.22 24.23 10.98
C ASP A 37 42.27 25.35 10.50
N THR A 38 41.97 26.35 11.32
CA THR A 38 41.08 27.43 10.92
C THR A 38 41.78 28.60 10.21
N ASP A 39 43.04 28.43 9.79
CA ASP A 39 43.75 29.41 8.94
C ASP A 39 43.63 29.10 7.42
N GLU A 40 42.79 28.17 7.01
CA GLU A 40 42.33 28.15 5.62
C GLU A 40 41.49 29.41 5.39
N MET A 41 42.00 30.28 4.54
CA MET A 41 41.39 31.54 4.14
C MET A 41 39.90 31.31 3.89
N ILE A 42 39.07 31.89 4.76
CA ILE A 42 37.66 32.10 4.47
C ILE A 42 37.65 32.91 3.17
N ASP A 43 37.38 32.20 2.07
CA ASP A 43 37.13 32.84 0.79
C ASP A 43 35.95 33.79 1.00
N ASN A 44 36.22 35.06 1.16
CA ASN A 44 35.23 36.13 1.25
C ASN A 44 34.55 36.36 -0.12
N THR A 45 34.52 35.41 -0.99
CA THR A 45 33.57 35.42 -2.09
C THR A 45 32.17 35.39 -1.47
N VAL A 46 31.55 36.55 -1.44
CA VAL A 46 30.15 36.74 -1.06
C VAL A 46 29.37 35.60 -1.71
N LEU A 47 28.92 34.65 -0.90
CA LEU A 47 27.99 33.60 -1.37
C LEU A 47 26.90 34.36 -2.10
N LYS A 48 26.89 34.26 -3.43
CA LYS A 48 25.84 34.85 -4.25
C LYS A 48 24.53 34.37 -3.63
N SER A 49 23.80 35.30 -3.03
CA SER A 49 22.45 35.06 -2.58
C SER A 49 21.75 34.32 -3.70
N TYR A 50 21.40 33.05 -3.48
CA TYR A 50 20.53 32.36 -4.42
C TYR A 50 19.27 33.20 -4.50
N SER A 51 19.16 33.92 -5.62
CA SER A 51 18.06 34.81 -5.87
C SER A 51 16.77 33.99 -5.68
N THR A 52 16.06 34.35 -4.60
CA THR A 52 14.66 34.02 -4.29
C THR A 52 13.98 32.88 -5.07
N LEU A 53 13.03 32.20 -4.48
CA LEU A 53 12.13 31.19 -5.05
C LEU A 53 11.63 31.49 -6.50
N GLN A 54 11.75 32.72 -6.99
CA GLN A 54 11.51 33.10 -8.39
C GLN A 54 12.50 32.46 -9.37
N SER A 55 13.74 32.21 -8.98
CA SER A 55 14.71 31.52 -9.85
C SER A 55 14.42 30.03 -9.98
N LEU A 56 13.73 29.42 -9.01
CA LEU A 56 13.26 28.05 -9.10
C LEU A 56 12.06 27.91 -10.07
N LYS A 57 11.26 28.96 -10.28
CA LYS A 57 10.19 28.96 -11.28
C LYS A 57 10.72 28.86 -12.72
N ASN A 58 11.92 29.35 -12.98
CA ASN A 58 12.57 29.23 -14.29
C ASN A 58 13.23 27.86 -14.55
N LEU A 59 13.27 26.98 -13.53
CA LEU A 59 13.64 25.56 -13.67
C LEU A 59 12.46 24.69 -14.12
N GLU A 60 11.28 25.25 -14.32
CA GLU A 60 10.17 24.60 -14.99
C GLU A 60 10.46 24.41 -16.50
N LYS A 61 11.58 23.78 -16.85
CA LYS A 61 11.60 23.00 -18.07
C LYS A 61 10.53 21.96 -17.88
N LYS A 62 9.48 22.00 -18.71
CA LYS A 62 8.56 20.88 -18.90
C LYS A 62 9.43 19.67 -19.20
N GLN A 63 9.81 18.93 -18.17
CA GLN A 63 10.46 17.64 -18.35
C GLN A 63 9.36 16.77 -18.94
N ASN A 64 9.41 16.55 -20.24
CA ASN A 64 8.61 15.53 -20.91
C ASN A 64 9.14 14.18 -20.40
N TYR A 65 8.66 13.74 -19.26
CA TYR A 65 8.93 12.40 -18.79
C TYR A 65 8.26 11.43 -19.77
N GLN A 66 9.09 10.75 -20.54
CA GLN A 66 8.60 9.68 -21.40
C GLN A 66 8.25 8.48 -20.51
N THR A 67 7.07 7.95 -20.74
CA THR A 67 6.69 6.67 -20.10
C THR A 67 7.53 5.54 -20.70
N PRO A 68 7.82 4.49 -19.92
CA PRO A 68 8.51 3.32 -20.45
C PRO A 68 7.79 2.75 -21.67
N PHE A 69 8.55 2.39 -22.70
CA PHE A 69 8.00 1.70 -23.88
C PHE A 69 7.75 0.24 -23.55
N VAL A 70 6.48 -0.12 -23.43
CA VAL A 70 6.05 -1.48 -23.08
C VAL A 70 5.81 -2.27 -24.37
N GLN A 71 6.50 -3.39 -24.51
CA GLN A 71 6.34 -4.35 -25.59
C GLN A 71 5.46 -5.52 -25.12
N ASP A 72 4.43 -5.87 -25.90
CA ASP A 72 3.64 -7.09 -25.71
C ASP A 72 4.28 -8.19 -26.57
N LEU A 73 4.91 -9.17 -25.93
CA LEU A 73 5.65 -10.23 -26.60
C LEU A 73 4.72 -11.43 -26.88
N GLU A 74 4.78 -11.95 -28.09
CA GLU A 74 4.07 -13.19 -28.45
C GLU A 74 4.75 -14.40 -27.81
N ASN A 75 4.07 -14.98 -26.82
CA ASN A 75 4.50 -16.20 -26.16
C ASN A 75 3.91 -17.43 -26.87
N ASN A 76 4.69 -18.49 -27.03
CA ASN A 76 4.30 -19.72 -27.73
C ASN A 76 3.05 -20.40 -27.13
N LEU A 77 2.84 -20.26 -25.83
CA LEU A 77 1.67 -20.78 -25.11
C LEU A 77 0.59 -19.71 -24.85
N LYS A 78 0.69 -18.57 -25.53
CA LYS A 78 -0.22 -17.42 -25.40
C LYS A 78 -0.31 -16.85 -23.97
N VAL A 79 0.72 -17.07 -23.16
CA VAL A 79 0.85 -16.42 -21.86
C VAL A 79 1.23 -14.96 -22.10
N ARG A 80 0.38 -14.05 -21.64
CA ARG A 80 0.64 -12.63 -21.83
C ARG A 80 1.96 -12.21 -21.20
N THR A 81 2.86 -11.66 -22.00
CA THR A 81 4.20 -11.26 -21.57
C THR A 81 4.46 -9.81 -21.94
N LEU A 82 4.66 -8.97 -20.92
CA LEU A 82 5.02 -7.58 -21.12
C LEU A 82 6.50 -7.35 -20.79
N PHE A 83 7.18 -6.61 -21.67
CA PHE A 83 8.61 -6.36 -21.57
C PHE A 83 8.94 -4.87 -21.69
N VAL A 84 9.89 -4.41 -20.87
CA VAL A 84 10.54 -3.10 -20.99
C VAL A 84 12.05 -3.29 -20.96
N SER A 85 12.72 -2.86 -22.04
CA SER A 85 14.17 -2.80 -22.07
C SER A 85 14.67 -1.63 -21.20
N ALA A 86 15.57 -1.93 -20.26
CA ALA A 86 16.18 -0.97 -19.34
C ALA A 86 17.68 -1.29 -19.18
N PRO A 87 18.51 -0.88 -20.16
CA PRO A 87 19.91 -1.31 -20.25
C PRO A 87 20.88 -0.58 -19.31
N ASP A 88 20.41 0.46 -18.58
CA ASP A 88 21.29 1.31 -17.76
C ASP A 88 21.97 0.55 -16.60
N LEU A 89 21.36 -0.54 -16.15
CA LEU A 89 21.91 -1.42 -15.11
C LEU A 89 21.92 -2.86 -15.61
N PRO A 90 22.96 -3.66 -15.29
CA PRO A 90 23.04 -5.08 -15.68
C PRO A 90 22.12 -5.94 -14.79
N ILE A 91 20.84 -5.60 -14.71
CA ILE A 91 19.83 -6.24 -13.85
C ILE A 91 18.61 -6.61 -14.68
N VAL A 92 18.00 -7.74 -14.33
CA VAL A 92 16.71 -8.18 -14.85
C VAL A 92 15.75 -8.40 -13.68
N ASP A 93 14.57 -7.82 -13.78
CA ASP A 93 13.42 -8.08 -12.92
C ASP A 93 12.40 -8.92 -13.69
N ILE A 94 12.02 -10.05 -13.14
CA ILE A 94 10.97 -10.93 -13.66
C ILE A 94 9.88 -11.04 -12.60
N GLN A 95 8.64 -10.84 -13.00
CA GLN A 95 7.49 -11.11 -12.14
C GLN A 95 6.48 -12.00 -12.85
N LEU A 96 6.17 -13.12 -12.22
CA LEU A 96 5.04 -13.97 -12.59
C LEU A 96 3.87 -13.55 -11.70
N THR A 97 2.72 -13.27 -12.30
CA THR A 97 1.52 -12.89 -11.58
C THR A 97 0.40 -13.86 -11.95
N PHE A 98 -0.10 -14.59 -10.96
CA PHE A 98 -1.17 -15.56 -11.13
C PHE A 98 -2.49 -15.00 -10.58
N ASN A 99 -3.60 -15.30 -11.24
CA ASN A 99 -4.94 -15.09 -10.71
C ASN A 99 -5.24 -16.18 -9.65
N ALA A 100 -4.51 -16.11 -8.55
CA ALA A 100 -4.46 -17.09 -7.47
C ALA A 100 -4.28 -16.40 -6.11
N GLY A 101 -4.77 -15.17 -5.98
CA GLY A 101 -4.80 -14.45 -4.71
C GLY A 101 -5.83 -15.03 -3.74
N SER A 102 -5.98 -14.41 -2.57
CA SER A 102 -6.89 -14.92 -1.53
C SER A 102 -8.37 -14.93 -1.96
N SER A 103 -8.73 -14.17 -2.97
CA SER A 103 -10.07 -14.21 -3.57
C SER A 103 -10.39 -15.53 -4.26
N GLN A 104 -9.39 -16.34 -4.58
CA GLN A 104 -9.51 -17.66 -5.20
C GLN A 104 -9.29 -18.81 -4.21
N ASP A 105 -9.16 -18.54 -2.92
CA ASP A 105 -8.90 -19.56 -1.91
C ASP A 105 -9.98 -20.66 -1.89
N GLU A 106 -11.24 -20.28 -2.08
CA GLU A 106 -12.36 -21.23 -2.11
C GLU A 106 -12.43 -22.10 -3.39
N ALA A 107 -11.68 -21.78 -4.44
CA ALA A 107 -11.52 -22.66 -5.58
C ALA A 107 -10.83 -23.99 -5.22
N ILE A 108 -10.10 -24.02 -4.09
CA ILE A 108 -9.47 -25.23 -3.55
C ILE A 108 -10.44 -25.99 -2.64
N GLY A 109 -11.27 -25.27 -1.89
CA GLY A 109 -12.28 -25.85 -1.01
C GLY A 109 -12.93 -24.79 -0.13
N LYS A 110 -14.20 -25.00 0.17
CA LYS A 110 -15.02 -24.04 0.91
C LYS A 110 -14.44 -23.74 2.29
N GLY A 111 -14.27 -22.45 2.58
CA GLY A 111 -13.78 -21.96 3.86
C GLY A 111 -12.28 -22.17 4.09
N LEU A 112 -11.47 -22.32 3.01
CA LEU A 112 -10.01 -22.43 3.06
C LEU A 112 -9.30 -21.06 2.98
N PHE A 113 -9.93 -20.01 3.49
CA PHE A 113 -9.38 -18.65 3.49
C PHE A 113 -7.97 -18.60 4.08
N GLY A 114 -7.05 -17.97 3.37
CA GLY A 114 -5.65 -17.83 3.73
C GLY A 114 -4.72 -18.90 3.15
N ILE A 115 -5.24 -19.86 2.36
CA ILE A 115 -4.40 -20.91 1.74
C ILE A 115 -3.37 -20.32 0.77
N SER A 116 -3.75 -19.31 -0.03
CA SER A 116 -2.81 -18.59 -0.90
C SER A 116 -1.68 -17.92 -0.12
N ASN A 117 -2.00 -17.28 0.99
CA ASN A 117 -1.00 -16.66 1.86
C ASN A 117 -0.06 -17.69 2.49
N MET A 118 -0.61 -18.83 2.95
CA MET A 118 0.19 -19.93 3.48
C MET A 118 1.08 -20.54 2.40
N ALA A 119 0.57 -20.75 1.18
CA ALA A 119 1.35 -21.24 0.05
C ALA A 119 2.52 -20.30 -0.27
N ALA A 120 2.27 -18.99 -0.33
CA ALA A 120 3.31 -18.00 -0.60
C ALA A 120 4.44 -18.04 0.46
N ARG A 121 4.08 -18.12 1.73
CA ARG A 121 5.04 -18.14 2.85
C ARG A 121 5.83 -19.43 2.97
N LEU A 122 5.30 -20.53 2.45
CA LEU A 122 5.90 -21.85 2.53
C LEU A 122 6.58 -22.28 1.22
N MET A 123 6.49 -21.49 0.17
CA MET A 123 7.01 -21.85 -1.15
C MET A 123 8.52 -22.14 -1.14
N THR A 124 9.27 -21.45 -0.28
CA THR A 124 10.74 -21.57 -0.16
C THR A 124 11.20 -22.46 0.99
N GLU A 125 10.29 -23.10 1.71
CA GLU A 125 10.62 -23.95 2.87
C GLU A 125 11.18 -25.34 2.49
N GLY A 126 11.32 -25.61 1.20
CA GLY A 126 11.96 -26.79 0.65
C GLY A 126 11.17 -27.43 -0.49
N THR A 127 11.91 -28.17 -1.31
CA THR A 127 11.40 -28.99 -2.40
C THR A 127 11.83 -30.45 -2.16
N GLU A 128 11.52 -31.35 -3.10
CA GLU A 128 12.02 -32.73 -3.04
C GLU A 128 13.56 -32.82 -3.08
N GLN A 129 14.20 -31.88 -3.77
CA GLN A 129 15.64 -31.92 -4.03
C GLN A 129 16.45 -30.94 -3.21
N TYR A 130 15.84 -29.84 -2.75
CA TYR A 130 16.53 -28.75 -2.07
C TYR A 130 15.87 -28.40 -0.73
N THR A 131 16.67 -28.29 0.30
CA THR A 131 16.25 -27.71 1.58
C THR A 131 16.08 -26.19 1.47
N ALA A 132 15.36 -25.56 2.39
CA ALA A 132 15.21 -24.11 2.48
C ALA A 132 16.58 -23.39 2.49
N LYS A 133 17.56 -23.94 3.22
CA LYS A 133 18.93 -23.40 3.27
C LYS A 133 19.62 -23.44 1.90
N GLN A 134 19.50 -24.56 1.17
CA GLN A 134 20.08 -24.68 -0.18
C GLN A 134 19.43 -23.72 -1.16
N ILE A 135 18.10 -23.55 -1.11
CA ILE A 135 17.37 -22.57 -1.92
C ILE A 135 17.90 -21.15 -1.64
N ALA A 136 17.98 -20.77 -0.37
CA ALA A 136 18.49 -19.44 0.03
C ALA A 136 19.95 -19.24 -0.44
N SER A 137 20.84 -20.20 -0.16
CA SER A 137 22.26 -20.14 -0.57
C SER A 137 22.43 -20.09 -2.09
N THR A 138 21.53 -20.72 -2.87
CA THR A 138 21.56 -20.65 -4.34
C THR A 138 21.29 -19.22 -4.81
N PHE A 139 20.23 -18.58 -4.35
CA PHE A 139 19.93 -17.19 -4.73
C PHE A 139 21.01 -16.22 -4.25
N GLU A 140 21.49 -16.37 -3.00
CA GLU A 140 22.59 -15.57 -2.46
C GLU A 140 23.86 -15.69 -3.30
N GLY A 141 24.26 -16.91 -3.66
CA GLY A 141 25.44 -17.17 -4.52
C GLY A 141 25.30 -16.62 -5.94
N LEU A 142 24.08 -16.46 -6.43
CA LEU A 142 23.79 -15.83 -7.72
C LEU A 142 23.67 -14.31 -7.62
N GLY A 143 23.67 -13.72 -6.41
CA GLY A 143 23.34 -12.32 -6.18
C GLY A 143 21.89 -11.99 -6.51
N ALA A 144 20.99 -12.98 -6.46
CA ALA A 144 19.61 -12.86 -6.84
C ALA A 144 18.71 -12.61 -5.64
N GLN A 145 17.62 -11.87 -5.85
CA GLN A 145 16.55 -11.67 -4.89
C GLN A 145 15.29 -12.39 -5.38
N PHE A 146 14.78 -13.29 -4.55
CA PHE A 146 13.58 -14.05 -4.84
C PHE A 146 12.51 -13.80 -3.77
N SER A 147 11.25 -13.62 -4.17
CA SER A 147 10.15 -13.46 -3.23
C SER A 147 8.83 -13.96 -3.80
N VAL A 148 8.01 -14.49 -2.91
CA VAL A 148 6.64 -14.95 -3.22
C VAL A 148 5.67 -14.25 -2.28
N ASN A 149 4.59 -13.68 -2.84
CA ASN A 149 3.59 -12.97 -2.05
C ASN A 149 2.18 -13.29 -2.56
N ALA A 150 1.23 -13.39 -1.65
CA ALA A 150 -0.19 -13.48 -1.97
C ALA A 150 -0.91 -12.20 -1.52
N TYR A 151 -1.64 -11.61 -2.46
CA TYR A 151 -2.52 -10.46 -2.26
C TYR A 151 -3.97 -10.92 -2.40
N ARG A 152 -4.90 -9.98 -2.43
CA ARG A 152 -6.32 -10.31 -2.59
C ARG A 152 -6.61 -10.96 -3.94
N ASP A 153 -6.17 -10.37 -5.05
CA ASP A 153 -6.39 -10.89 -6.41
C ASP A 153 -5.20 -11.69 -6.96
N MET A 154 -4.00 -11.34 -6.53
CA MET A 154 -2.76 -11.79 -7.15
C MET A 154 -1.96 -12.70 -6.24
N PHE A 155 -1.40 -13.75 -6.83
CA PHE A 155 -0.25 -14.46 -6.29
C PHE A 155 0.96 -14.09 -7.13
N THR A 156 2.00 -13.52 -6.54
CA THR A 156 3.15 -12.97 -7.26
C THR A 156 4.43 -13.70 -6.90
N VAL A 157 5.22 -14.02 -7.91
CA VAL A 157 6.57 -14.56 -7.77
C VAL A 157 7.52 -13.57 -8.44
N ARG A 158 8.49 -13.07 -7.71
CA ARG A 158 9.44 -12.07 -8.19
C ARG A 158 10.86 -12.58 -8.11
N LEU A 159 11.60 -12.35 -9.18
CA LEU A 159 13.01 -12.62 -9.26
C LEU A 159 13.72 -11.36 -9.77
N ARG A 160 14.75 -10.92 -9.04
CA ARG A 160 15.70 -9.91 -9.49
C ARG A 160 17.08 -10.53 -9.51
N VAL A 161 17.80 -10.39 -10.61
CA VAL A 161 19.12 -11.00 -10.79
C VAL A 161 19.94 -10.18 -11.79
N LEU A 162 21.25 -10.38 -11.83
CA LEU A 162 22.11 -9.82 -12.88
C LEU A 162 21.71 -10.37 -14.26
N SER A 163 21.88 -9.56 -15.30
CA SER A 163 21.57 -9.95 -16.69
C SER A 163 22.58 -10.94 -17.30
N ASP A 164 23.70 -11.22 -16.61
CA ASP A 164 24.65 -12.24 -17.00
C ASP A 164 23.97 -13.61 -17.10
N PRO A 165 24.06 -14.31 -18.26
CA PRO A 165 23.44 -15.63 -18.45
C PRO A 165 23.84 -16.67 -17.40
N ASP A 166 25.09 -16.62 -16.89
CA ASP A 166 25.59 -17.53 -15.85
C ASP A 166 24.95 -17.30 -14.47
N LYS A 167 24.29 -16.18 -14.28
CA LYS A 167 23.49 -15.84 -13.09
C LYS A 167 22.00 -15.96 -13.36
N LEU A 168 21.54 -15.42 -14.48
CA LEU A 168 20.13 -15.35 -14.84
C LEU A 168 19.51 -16.73 -15.06
N ASN A 169 20.15 -17.58 -15.88
CA ASN A 169 19.57 -18.89 -16.22
C ASN A 169 19.44 -19.81 -15.00
N PRO A 170 20.46 -19.99 -14.13
CA PRO A 170 20.29 -20.77 -12.91
C PRO A 170 19.25 -20.21 -11.96
N ALA A 171 19.14 -18.88 -11.83
CA ALA A 171 18.14 -18.25 -10.98
C ALA A 171 16.71 -18.50 -11.50
N VAL A 172 16.47 -18.37 -12.81
CA VAL A 172 15.19 -18.70 -13.45
C VAL A 172 14.86 -20.19 -13.28
N ASN A 173 15.84 -21.08 -13.45
CA ASN A 173 15.64 -22.51 -13.27
C ASN A 173 15.28 -22.86 -11.82
N MET A 174 15.94 -22.25 -10.82
CA MET A 174 15.60 -22.45 -9.41
C MET A 174 14.21 -21.91 -9.10
N MET A 175 13.83 -20.75 -9.63
CA MET A 175 12.47 -20.20 -9.49
C MET A 175 11.42 -21.18 -10.01
N MET A 176 11.59 -21.73 -11.21
CA MET A 176 10.66 -22.72 -11.79
C MET A 176 10.65 -24.02 -11.00
N HIS A 177 11.82 -24.49 -10.54
CA HIS A 177 11.91 -25.68 -9.69
C HIS A 177 11.07 -25.52 -8.41
N ILE A 178 11.19 -24.36 -7.72
CA ILE A 178 10.39 -24.08 -6.52
C ILE A 178 8.91 -24.09 -6.85
N LEU A 179 8.48 -23.43 -7.92
CA LEU A 179 7.07 -23.35 -8.30
C LEU A 179 6.46 -24.74 -8.57
N ASN A 180 7.22 -25.65 -9.17
CA ASN A 180 6.74 -26.97 -9.52
C ASN A 180 6.88 -28.00 -8.38
N HIS A 181 7.86 -27.84 -7.49
CA HIS A 181 8.28 -28.90 -6.56
C HIS A 181 8.24 -28.53 -5.08
N ALA A 182 7.69 -27.33 -4.70
CA ALA A 182 7.53 -26.99 -3.29
C ALA A 182 6.70 -28.06 -2.54
N GLN A 183 7.25 -28.55 -1.41
CA GLN A 183 6.66 -29.70 -0.66
C GLN A 183 5.70 -29.28 0.43
N PHE A 184 5.78 -28.04 0.91
CA PHE A 184 4.96 -27.54 2.01
C PHE A 184 5.07 -28.42 3.27
N ASN A 185 6.29 -28.64 3.73
CA ASN A 185 6.59 -29.55 4.84
C ASN A 185 5.79 -29.24 6.10
N PRO A 186 5.30 -30.25 6.85
CA PRO A 186 4.50 -30.05 8.06
C PRO A 186 5.21 -29.20 9.14
N SER A 187 6.53 -29.31 9.27
CA SER A 187 7.31 -28.49 10.23
C SER A 187 7.26 -27.00 9.90
N GLY A 188 7.48 -26.64 8.63
CA GLY A 188 7.35 -25.26 8.14
C GLY A 188 5.92 -24.75 8.28
N LEU A 189 4.92 -25.59 7.93
CA LEU A 189 3.51 -25.24 8.08
C LEU A 189 3.17 -24.90 9.54
N ASN A 190 3.59 -25.74 10.50
CA ASN A 190 3.34 -25.48 11.93
C ASN A 190 3.98 -24.17 12.41
N LEU A 191 5.20 -23.87 11.97
CA LEU A 191 5.88 -22.61 12.30
C LEU A 191 5.10 -21.40 11.76
N VAL A 192 4.73 -21.43 10.48
CA VAL A 192 3.99 -20.33 9.83
C VAL A 192 2.60 -20.17 10.44
N LEU A 193 1.90 -21.27 10.77
CA LEU A 193 0.62 -21.22 11.47
C LEU A 193 0.73 -20.56 12.84
N ASN A 194 1.74 -20.89 13.62
CA ASN A 194 1.95 -20.28 14.94
C ASN A 194 2.25 -18.78 14.83
N ASN A 195 3.13 -18.39 13.91
CA ASN A 195 3.42 -16.98 13.65
C ASN A 195 2.18 -16.22 13.18
N THR A 196 1.34 -16.84 12.34
CA THR A 196 0.10 -16.22 11.86
C THR A 196 -0.91 -16.04 12.99
N LYS A 197 -1.05 -17.01 13.90
CA LYS A 197 -1.91 -16.89 15.09
C LYS A 197 -1.46 -15.76 16.02
N ILE A 198 -0.15 -15.60 16.22
CA ILE A 198 0.40 -14.46 16.99
C ILE A 198 0.02 -13.15 16.31
N GLY A 199 0.22 -13.04 14.99
CA GLY A 199 -0.17 -11.87 14.22
C GLY A 199 -1.68 -11.58 14.29
N GLN A 200 -2.53 -12.61 14.25
CA GLN A 200 -3.99 -12.45 14.40
C GLN A 200 -4.39 -11.98 15.81
N LYS A 201 -3.68 -12.40 16.87
CA LYS A 201 -3.89 -11.86 18.21
C LYS A 201 -3.55 -10.37 18.28
N GLN A 202 -2.43 -9.96 17.70
CA GLN A 202 -2.04 -8.55 17.61
C GLN A 202 -3.05 -7.69 16.82
N VAL A 203 -3.78 -8.29 15.86
CA VAL A 203 -4.87 -7.59 15.17
C VAL A 203 -5.99 -7.21 16.13
N GLN A 204 -6.33 -8.08 17.09
CA GLN A 204 -7.39 -7.82 18.08
C GLN A 204 -7.03 -6.70 19.07
N GLU A 205 -5.75 -6.35 19.17
CA GLU A 205 -5.22 -5.28 20.00
C GLU A 205 -5.06 -3.96 19.22
N ASN A 206 -5.36 -3.96 17.92
CA ASN A 206 -5.21 -2.79 17.04
C ASN A 206 -6.55 -2.36 16.45
N PRO A 207 -7.14 -1.26 16.93
CA PRO A 207 -8.47 -0.81 16.51
C PRO A 207 -8.58 -0.55 15.01
N SER A 208 -7.54 0.01 14.37
CA SER A 208 -7.55 0.28 12.93
C SER A 208 -7.56 -1.01 12.10
N ARG A 209 -6.86 -2.06 12.55
CA ARG A 209 -6.87 -3.36 11.87
C ARG A 209 -8.21 -4.08 12.04
N MET A 210 -8.79 -4.02 13.25
CA MET A 210 -10.12 -4.57 13.52
C MET A 210 -11.17 -3.87 12.66
N MET A 211 -11.14 -2.54 12.61
CA MET A 211 -12.01 -1.72 11.78
C MET A 211 -11.93 -2.13 10.30
N ASN A 212 -10.73 -2.31 9.77
CA ASN A 212 -10.51 -2.69 8.37
C ASN A 212 -11.09 -4.09 8.05
N ILE A 213 -10.84 -5.10 8.90
CA ILE A 213 -11.41 -6.44 8.71
C ILE A 213 -12.94 -6.39 8.76
N ARG A 214 -13.50 -5.65 9.73
CA ARG A 214 -14.95 -5.51 9.85
C ARG A 214 -15.54 -4.82 8.63
N PHE A 215 -14.87 -3.78 8.12
CA PHE A 215 -15.30 -3.06 6.93
C PHE A 215 -15.40 -3.98 5.70
N TYR A 216 -14.36 -4.76 5.43
CA TYR A 216 -14.41 -5.71 4.32
C TYR A 216 -15.56 -6.71 4.46
N ARG A 217 -15.76 -7.29 5.64
CA ARG A 217 -16.85 -8.24 5.90
C ARG A 217 -18.24 -7.61 5.75
N ALA A 218 -18.39 -6.41 6.28
CA ALA A 218 -19.66 -5.69 6.20
C ALA A 218 -19.98 -5.23 4.77
N LEU A 219 -18.96 -4.82 4.02
CA LEU A 219 -19.10 -4.32 2.67
C LEU A 219 -19.34 -5.43 1.64
N TYR A 220 -18.61 -6.54 1.78
CA TYR A 220 -18.60 -7.61 0.77
C TYR A 220 -19.49 -8.83 1.10
N GLY A 221 -19.97 -8.96 2.34
CA GLY A 221 -20.90 -10.02 2.74
C GLY A 221 -20.34 -11.43 2.47
N GLN A 222 -20.94 -12.13 1.52
CA GLN A 222 -20.55 -13.49 1.11
C GLN A 222 -19.52 -13.51 -0.04
N HIS A 223 -19.17 -12.36 -0.59
CA HIS A 223 -18.17 -12.28 -1.65
C HIS A 223 -16.77 -12.66 -1.13
N PRO A 224 -15.90 -13.34 -1.93
CA PRO A 224 -14.56 -13.74 -1.49
C PRO A 224 -13.67 -12.62 -0.93
N TYR A 225 -13.96 -11.36 -1.27
CA TYR A 225 -13.24 -10.22 -0.70
C TYR A 225 -13.55 -9.93 0.76
N ALA A 226 -14.60 -10.49 1.32
CA ALA A 226 -14.99 -10.27 2.72
C ALA A 226 -13.93 -10.76 3.72
N GLU A 227 -13.26 -11.86 3.41
CA GLU A 227 -12.36 -12.51 4.36
C GLU A 227 -10.93 -11.93 4.32
N PRO A 228 -10.22 -11.96 5.46
CA PRO A 228 -8.83 -11.53 5.52
C PRO A 228 -7.93 -12.37 4.61
N THR A 229 -7.01 -11.74 3.90
CA THR A 229 -6.04 -12.42 3.02
C THR A 229 -5.15 -13.43 3.77
N THR A 230 -4.95 -13.23 5.06
CA THR A 230 -4.19 -14.15 5.95
C THR A 230 -5.06 -15.27 6.53
N GLY A 231 -6.33 -15.33 6.17
CA GLY A 231 -7.29 -16.29 6.72
C GLY A 231 -7.73 -15.97 8.15
N THR A 232 -8.50 -16.89 8.71
CA THR A 232 -9.03 -16.85 10.07
C THR A 232 -8.50 -18.02 10.90
N ASN A 233 -8.62 -17.95 12.23
CA ASN A 233 -8.25 -19.09 13.09
C ASN A 233 -8.99 -20.39 12.72
N GLY A 234 -10.23 -20.27 12.24
CA GLY A 234 -11.03 -21.42 11.81
C GLY A 234 -10.57 -21.99 10.47
N SER A 235 -10.28 -21.14 9.48
CA SER A 235 -9.83 -21.58 8.15
C SER A 235 -8.42 -22.16 8.19
N LEU A 236 -7.51 -21.53 8.93
CA LEU A 236 -6.12 -21.97 9.02
C LEU A 236 -5.95 -23.39 9.59
N LYS A 237 -6.83 -23.81 10.50
CA LYS A 237 -6.81 -25.18 11.07
C LYS A 237 -7.13 -26.26 10.02
N LYS A 238 -7.75 -25.90 8.91
CA LYS A 238 -8.14 -26.82 7.83
C LYS A 238 -7.04 -26.99 6.78
N ILE A 239 -6.03 -26.10 6.77
CA ILE A 239 -4.97 -26.10 5.75
C ILE A 239 -3.98 -27.20 6.05
N THR A 240 -3.75 -28.07 5.07
CA THR A 240 -2.81 -29.19 5.11
C THR A 240 -1.80 -29.10 3.97
N PRO A 241 -0.64 -29.80 4.05
CA PRO A 241 0.30 -29.85 2.95
C PRO A 241 -0.32 -30.35 1.63
N GLU A 242 -1.27 -31.28 1.69
CA GLU A 242 -1.99 -31.81 0.51
C GLU A 242 -2.81 -30.73 -0.17
N LEU A 243 -3.54 -29.92 0.61
CA LEU A 243 -4.32 -28.80 0.10
C LEU A 243 -3.42 -27.71 -0.50
N LEU A 244 -2.26 -27.46 0.09
CA LEU A 244 -1.26 -26.51 -0.45
C LEU A 244 -0.66 -27.02 -1.78
N ARG A 245 -0.41 -28.33 -1.90
CA ARG A 245 -0.02 -28.93 -3.19
C ARG A 245 -1.14 -28.84 -4.23
N THR A 246 -2.38 -29.05 -3.81
CA THR A 246 -3.56 -28.88 -4.69
C THR A 246 -3.69 -27.42 -5.14
N PHE A 247 -3.48 -26.44 -4.23
CA PHE A 247 -3.45 -25.01 -4.57
C PHE A 247 -2.40 -24.75 -5.67
N ARG A 248 -1.18 -25.21 -5.48
CA ARG A 248 -0.10 -25.06 -6.46
C ARG A 248 -0.48 -25.65 -7.82
N GLN A 249 -0.97 -26.89 -7.84
CA GLN A 249 -1.29 -27.63 -9.06
C GLN A 249 -2.49 -27.05 -9.83
N LYS A 250 -3.49 -26.52 -9.13
CA LYS A 250 -4.70 -25.98 -9.74
C LYS A 250 -4.61 -24.52 -10.12
N LEU A 251 -3.92 -23.69 -9.32
CA LEU A 251 -3.98 -22.24 -9.47
C LEU A 251 -2.69 -21.64 -10.03
N LEU A 252 -1.52 -22.25 -9.77
CA LEU A 252 -0.26 -21.75 -10.32
C LEU A 252 0.02 -22.40 -11.68
N VAL A 253 -0.87 -22.13 -12.61
CA VAL A 253 -0.88 -22.70 -13.97
C VAL A 253 -0.77 -21.60 -15.04
N THR A 254 -0.36 -21.98 -16.25
CA THR A 254 -0.13 -21.03 -17.34
C THR A 254 -1.35 -20.19 -17.70
N GLN A 255 -2.56 -20.77 -17.66
CA GLN A 255 -3.80 -20.06 -17.98
C GLN A 255 -4.19 -18.98 -16.94
N ASN A 256 -3.63 -19.04 -15.75
CA ASN A 256 -3.82 -18.03 -14.71
C ASN A 256 -2.66 -17.03 -14.62
N MET A 257 -1.61 -17.18 -15.44
CA MET A 257 -0.35 -16.49 -15.34
C MET A 257 -0.21 -15.38 -16.39
N ASN A 258 0.41 -14.29 -16.00
CA ASN A 258 1.06 -13.36 -16.91
C ASN A 258 2.48 -13.06 -16.42
N ILE A 259 3.34 -12.66 -17.35
CA ILE A 259 4.77 -12.46 -17.14
C ILE A 259 5.10 -10.99 -17.40
N ALA A 260 5.87 -10.40 -16.50
CA ALA A 260 6.46 -9.08 -16.67
C ALA A 260 7.98 -9.19 -16.58
N ILE A 261 8.69 -8.63 -17.54
CA ILE A 261 10.15 -8.62 -17.59
C ILE A 261 10.62 -7.18 -17.81
N THR A 262 11.58 -6.74 -17.00
CA THR A 262 12.20 -5.41 -17.16
C THR A 262 13.69 -5.54 -16.93
N GLY A 263 14.52 -4.98 -17.80
CA GLY A 263 15.96 -4.98 -17.54
C GLY A 263 16.83 -4.93 -18.79
N ASN A 264 18.12 -5.21 -18.59
CA ASN A 264 19.12 -5.22 -19.64
C ASN A 264 19.06 -6.54 -20.43
N LEU A 265 18.07 -6.62 -21.31
CA LEU A 265 17.81 -7.73 -22.22
C LEU A 265 17.38 -7.20 -23.60
N SER A 266 17.61 -8.00 -24.64
CA SER A 266 16.91 -7.84 -25.91
C SER A 266 15.49 -8.40 -25.82
N ALA A 267 14.58 -7.93 -26.70
CA ALA A 267 13.22 -8.49 -26.78
C ALA A 267 13.24 -10.00 -27.09
N ASN A 268 14.19 -10.45 -27.92
CA ASN A 268 14.36 -11.88 -28.23
C ASN A 268 14.76 -12.71 -27.00
N ASP A 269 15.64 -12.20 -26.15
CA ASP A 269 16.06 -12.92 -24.94
C ASP A 269 14.95 -12.91 -23.89
N ALA A 270 14.23 -11.80 -23.74
CA ALA A 270 13.03 -11.74 -22.90
C ALA A 270 11.97 -12.74 -23.37
N MET A 271 11.76 -12.88 -24.69
CA MET A 271 10.85 -13.87 -25.27
C MET A 271 11.32 -15.31 -25.00
N LYS A 272 12.62 -15.62 -25.14
CA LYS A 272 13.15 -16.94 -24.80
C LYS A 272 12.91 -17.30 -23.33
N ILE A 273 13.16 -16.34 -22.41
CA ILE A 273 12.90 -16.51 -20.98
C ILE A 273 11.41 -16.77 -20.73
N SER A 274 10.53 -15.96 -21.35
CA SER A 274 9.09 -16.13 -21.26
C SER A 274 8.64 -17.51 -21.73
N ASN A 275 9.12 -17.96 -22.88
CA ASN A 275 8.79 -19.29 -23.41
C ASN A 275 9.32 -20.41 -22.51
N THR A 276 10.55 -20.29 -22.01
CA THR A 276 11.12 -21.24 -21.06
C THR A 276 10.29 -21.35 -19.79
N ILE A 277 9.87 -20.22 -19.20
CA ILE A 277 8.99 -20.20 -18.02
C ILE A 277 7.66 -20.86 -18.33
N SER A 278 7.00 -20.47 -19.40
CA SER A 278 5.66 -20.96 -19.75
C SER A 278 5.65 -22.46 -20.06
N GLN A 279 6.68 -22.98 -20.71
CA GLN A 279 6.82 -24.40 -21.01
C GLN A 279 7.08 -25.28 -19.78
N ASN A 280 7.69 -24.69 -18.74
CA ASN A 280 8.04 -25.40 -17.52
C ASN A 280 7.01 -25.22 -16.39
N ILE A 281 6.03 -24.35 -16.53
CA ILE A 281 4.91 -24.25 -15.59
C ILE A 281 3.77 -25.18 -16.04
N THR A 282 3.12 -25.82 -15.07
CA THR A 282 1.98 -26.70 -15.31
C THR A 282 0.92 -26.00 -16.16
N GLN A 283 0.48 -26.64 -17.24
CA GLN A 283 -0.71 -26.22 -17.96
C GLN A 283 -1.96 -26.63 -17.15
N GLY A 284 -2.98 -25.80 -17.17
CA GLY A 284 -4.21 -26.07 -16.43
C GLY A 284 -5.36 -25.20 -16.92
N GLU A 285 -6.47 -25.22 -16.24
CA GLU A 285 -7.65 -24.42 -16.57
C GLU A 285 -7.57 -23.04 -15.90
N ALA A 286 -8.14 -22.04 -16.57
CA ALA A 286 -8.30 -20.73 -15.97
C ALA A 286 -9.32 -20.79 -14.81
N VAL A 287 -9.03 -20.06 -13.74
CA VAL A 287 -10.00 -19.93 -12.62
C VAL A 287 -11.27 -19.23 -13.08
N ALA A 288 -12.38 -19.58 -12.45
CA ALA A 288 -13.65 -18.89 -12.68
C ALA A 288 -13.56 -17.41 -12.31
N PRO A 289 -14.25 -16.52 -13.05
CA PRO A 289 -14.38 -15.13 -12.67
C PRO A 289 -14.99 -14.97 -11.27
N LEU A 290 -14.57 -13.94 -10.55
CA LEU A 290 -15.17 -13.61 -9.27
C LEU A 290 -16.63 -13.16 -9.44
N PRO A 291 -17.52 -13.50 -8.51
CA PRO A 291 -18.88 -13.01 -8.52
C PRO A 291 -18.90 -11.47 -8.40
N THR A 292 -20.03 -10.86 -8.73
CA THR A 292 -20.27 -9.45 -8.43
C THR A 292 -20.74 -9.33 -7.00
N PRO A 293 -20.13 -8.48 -6.16
CA PRO A 293 -20.62 -8.26 -4.81
C PRO A 293 -21.99 -7.57 -4.82
N GLU A 294 -22.79 -7.85 -3.81
CA GLU A 294 -24.11 -7.21 -3.61
C GLU A 294 -23.91 -5.78 -3.06
N ASP A 295 -24.53 -4.81 -3.72
CA ASP A 295 -24.48 -3.40 -3.28
C ASP A 295 -25.43 -3.15 -2.10
N GLN A 296 -24.99 -2.34 -1.14
CA GLN A 296 -25.79 -1.93 0.00
C GLN A 296 -26.92 -1.01 -0.46
N GLN A 297 -28.10 -1.16 0.12
CA GLN A 297 -29.28 -0.33 -0.21
C GLN A 297 -29.55 0.78 0.81
N ASP A 298 -28.90 0.71 1.99
CA ASP A 298 -29.12 1.61 3.12
C ASP A 298 -27.82 1.76 3.94
N PHE A 299 -27.83 2.60 4.98
CA PHE A 299 -26.72 2.68 5.93
C PHE A 299 -26.56 1.37 6.70
N ASN A 300 -25.35 0.83 6.66
CA ASN A 300 -24.97 -0.38 7.38
C ASN A 300 -23.93 -0.03 8.47
N ILE A 301 -24.40 0.16 9.71
CA ILE A 301 -23.59 0.65 10.81
C ILE A 301 -23.12 -0.51 11.70
N HIS A 302 -21.83 -0.61 11.92
CA HIS A 302 -21.20 -1.60 12.80
C HIS A 302 -20.36 -0.90 13.86
N TYR A 303 -20.65 -1.23 15.10
CA TYR A 303 -19.91 -0.75 16.26
C TYR A 303 -19.03 -1.88 16.84
N ILE A 304 -17.80 -1.55 17.15
CA ILE A 304 -16.86 -2.42 17.86
C ILE A 304 -16.47 -1.72 19.16
N PRO A 305 -16.93 -2.21 20.32
CA PRO A 305 -16.52 -1.67 21.61
C PRO A 305 -15.03 -1.88 21.82
N PHE A 306 -14.31 -0.81 22.06
CA PHE A 306 -12.86 -0.87 22.28
C PHE A 306 -12.42 0.30 23.17
N ASN A 307 -11.77 -0.01 24.28
CA ASN A 307 -11.26 0.99 25.21
C ASN A 307 -9.94 1.61 24.68
N SER A 308 -10.07 2.61 23.83
CA SER A 308 -8.96 3.40 23.30
C SER A 308 -9.13 4.88 23.62
N SER A 309 -8.03 5.62 23.61
CA SER A 309 -8.04 7.08 23.82
C SER A 309 -8.67 7.86 22.66
N GLN A 310 -8.85 7.22 21.50
CA GLN A 310 -9.48 7.79 20.32
C GLN A 310 -10.52 6.83 19.73
N ALA A 311 -11.59 7.38 19.21
CA ALA A 311 -12.51 6.67 18.34
C ALA A 311 -11.96 6.61 16.92
N HIS A 312 -12.14 5.47 16.24
CA HIS A 312 -11.75 5.27 14.86
C HIS A 312 -13.00 5.09 13.99
N VAL A 313 -13.03 5.80 12.88
CA VAL A 313 -14.16 5.83 11.95
C VAL A 313 -13.69 5.44 10.56
N MET A 314 -14.41 4.54 9.92
CA MET A 314 -14.28 4.22 8.50
C MET A 314 -15.67 4.11 7.89
N MET A 315 -15.90 4.83 6.79
CA MET A 315 -17.15 4.73 6.04
C MET A 315 -16.85 4.62 4.54
N GLY A 316 -17.69 3.90 3.83
CA GLY A 316 -17.50 3.70 2.40
C GLY A 316 -18.58 2.85 1.76
N HIS A 317 -18.45 2.61 0.47
CA HIS A 317 -19.37 1.84 -0.35
C HIS A 317 -18.62 1.12 -1.47
N LEU A 318 -19.24 0.14 -2.14
CA LEU A 318 -18.71 -0.50 -3.34
C LEU A 318 -18.51 0.54 -4.45
N ALA A 319 -17.42 0.41 -5.20
CA ALA A 319 -17.07 1.34 -6.26
C ALA A 319 -16.81 0.59 -7.57
N ILE A 320 -15.67 0.85 -8.20
CA ILE A 320 -15.39 0.42 -9.56
C ILE A 320 -14.41 -0.76 -9.64
N GLN A 321 -14.44 -1.46 -10.75
CA GLN A 321 -13.40 -2.40 -11.16
C GLN A 321 -12.17 -1.67 -11.70
N ARG A 322 -11.06 -2.39 -11.83
CA ARG A 322 -9.78 -1.82 -12.30
C ARG A 322 -9.81 -1.28 -13.72
N ASN A 323 -10.61 -1.88 -14.58
CA ASN A 323 -10.75 -1.53 -15.99
C ASN A 323 -11.90 -0.54 -16.27
N ASP A 324 -12.52 0.04 -15.24
CA ASP A 324 -13.59 1.03 -15.42
C ASP A 324 -13.08 2.29 -16.15
N PRO A 325 -13.76 2.78 -17.16
CA PRO A 325 -13.35 3.96 -17.92
C PRO A 325 -13.32 5.25 -17.08
N ASP A 326 -14.13 5.35 -16.02
CA ASP A 326 -14.17 6.50 -15.13
C ASP A 326 -13.06 6.49 -14.05
N ARG A 327 -12.19 5.47 -14.04
CA ARG A 327 -11.16 5.29 -13.02
C ARG A 327 -10.25 6.52 -12.85
N VAL A 328 -9.77 7.11 -13.94
CA VAL A 328 -8.88 8.29 -13.86
C VAL A 328 -9.62 9.50 -13.30
N ALA A 329 -10.89 9.68 -13.69
CA ALA A 329 -11.73 10.75 -13.16
C ALA A 329 -11.96 10.60 -11.64
N LEU A 330 -12.23 9.38 -11.20
CA LEU A 330 -12.43 9.08 -9.79
C LEU A 330 -11.13 9.13 -8.97
N GLU A 331 -9.99 8.85 -9.58
CA GLU A 331 -8.67 9.03 -8.94
C GLU A 331 -8.40 10.52 -8.66
N VAL A 332 -8.69 11.38 -9.63
CA VAL A 332 -8.64 12.84 -9.46
C VAL A 332 -9.64 13.29 -8.39
N ALA A 333 -10.87 12.80 -8.43
CA ALA A 333 -11.89 13.08 -7.42
C ALA A 333 -11.44 12.67 -6.01
N ASN A 334 -10.90 11.48 -5.86
CA ASN A 334 -10.40 10.98 -4.59
C ASN A 334 -9.25 11.85 -4.06
N GLN A 335 -8.33 12.27 -4.92
CA GLN A 335 -7.24 13.15 -4.52
C GLN A 335 -7.74 14.52 -4.05
N ILE A 336 -8.77 15.07 -4.68
CA ILE A 336 -9.42 16.31 -4.26
C ILE A 336 -10.15 16.13 -2.92
N PHE A 337 -10.89 15.03 -2.76
CA PHE A 337 -11.74 14.80 -1.60
C PHE A 337 -10.95 14.50 -0.33
N GLY A 338 -10.04 13.52 -0.39
CA GLY A 338 -9.32 13.06 0.79
C GLY A 338 -7.92 12.49 0.49
N GLY A 339 -7.30 12.92 -0.63
CA GLY A 339 -5.91 12.59 -0.95
C GLY A 339 -4.92 13.17 0.06
N SER A 340 -3.65 12.80 -0.08
CA SER A 340 -2.58 13.28 0.79
C SER A 340 -2.42 14.80 0.68
N GLY A 341 -2.39 15.49 1.82
CA GLY A 341 -2.16 16.93 1.91
C GLY A 341 -3.26 17.70 2.61
N PHE A 342 -2.92 18.90 3.08
CA PHE A 342 -3.81 19.76 3.87
C PHE A 342 -4.94 20.40 3.04
N ASN A 343 -4.85 20.36 1.72
CA ASN A 343 -5.78 21.03 0.82
C ASN A 343 -7.01 20.20 0.43
N SER A 344 -7.06 18.90 0.80
CA SER A 344 -8.22 18.05 0.52
C SER A 344 -9.47 18.52 1.29
N VAL A 345 -10.63 18.18 0.78
CA VAL A 345 -11.92 18.54 1.37
C VAL A 345 -12.03 18.02 2.81
N LEU A 346 -11.72 16.74 3.03
CA LEU A 346 -11.80 16.13 4.38
C LEU A 346 -10.85 16.80 5.36
N MET A 347 -9.61 17.09 4.96
CA MET A 347 -8.65 17.78 5.83
C MET A 347 -9.10 19.17 6.20
N LYS A 348 -9.67 19.92 5.27
CA LYS A 348 -10.22 21.26 5.54
C LYS A 348 -11.38 21.18 6.51
N GLU A 349 -12.34 20.28 6.29
CA GLU A 349 -13.55 20.21 7.09
C GLU A 349 -13.32 19.65 8.51
N LEU A 350 -12.55 18.56 8.63
CA LEU A 350 -12.38 17.86 9.91
C LEU A 350 -11.20 18.40 10.72
N ARG A 351 -10.08 18.75 10.05
CA ARG A 351 -8.87 19.18 10.76
C ARG A 351 -8.77 20.70 10.84
N VAL A 352 -8.73 21.39 9.70
CA VAL A 352 -8.38 22.82 9.67
C VAL A 352 -9.47 23.68 10.33
N LYS A 353 -10.73 23.43 9.98
CA LYS A 353 -11.87 24.20 10.51
C LYS A 353 -12.27 23.84 11.94
N ARG A 354 -12.15 22.55 12.33
CA ARG A 354 -12.78 22.04 13.56
C ARG A 354 -11.83 21.35 14.53
N GLY A 355 -10.61 20.99 14.12
CA GLY A 355 -9.66 20.31 14.98
C GLY A 355 -10.09 18.92 15.45
N TYR A 356 -11.02 18.27 14.74
CA TYR A 356 -11.57 16.96 15.15
C TYR A 356 -10.58 15.82 14.99
N THR A 357 -9.60 15.95 14.11
CA THR A 357 -8.62 14.91 13.80
C THR A 357 -7.25 15.48 13.44
N TYR A 358 -6.21 14.68 13.59
CA TYR A 358 -4.89 14.96 13.03
C TYR A 358 -4.78 14.65 11.54
N GLY A 359 -5.65 13.79 11.00
CA GLY A 359 -5.69 13.42 9.60
C GLY A 359 -6.97 12.68 9.22
N ALA A 360 -7.54 13.03 8.07
CA ALA A 360 -8.67 12.36 7.45
C ALA A 360 -8.36 12.12 5.98
N TYR A 361 -8.53 10.90 5.52
CA TYR A 361 -8.12 10.47 4.20
C TYR A 361 -9.23 9.68 3.51
N SER A 362 -9.27 9.75 2.19
CA SER A 362 -10.08 8.84 1.38
C SER A 362 -9.22 7.95 0.49
N SER A 363 -9.78 6.82 0.11
CA SER A 363 -9.14 5.84 -0.76
C SER A 363 -10.13 5.33 -1.80
N LEU A 364 -9.68 5.25 -3.04
CA LEU A 364 -10.37 4.54 -4.11
C LEU A 364 -9.57 3.27 -4.41
N VAL A 365 -10.12 2.13 -4.06
CA VAL A 365 -9.56 0.81 -4.36
C VAL A 365 -10.29 0.23 -5.56
N SER A 366 -9.56 -0.17 -6.59
CA SER A 366 -10.10 -0.83 -7.79
C SER A 366 -9.40 -2.17 -8.00
N THR A 367 -10.17 -3.24 -8.16
CA THR A 367 -9.74 -4.64 -8.14
C THR A 367 -10.33 -5.42 -9.33
N LEU A 368 -10.11 -6.74 -9.43
CA LEU A 368 -10.70 -7.57 -10.49
C LEU A 368 -12.23 -7.57 -10.44
N SER A 369 -12.81 -7.74 -9.25
CA SER A 369 -14.23 -7.47 -9.02
C SER A 369 -14.40 -6.00 -8.59
N GLN A 370 -15.58 -5.59 -8.16
CA GLN A 370 -15.79 -4.24 -7.67
C GLN A 370 -14.93 -3.98 -6.43
N GLY A 371 -14.16 -2.88 -6.48
CA GLY A 371 -13.46 -2.34 -5.34
C GLY A 371 -14.37 -1.46 -4.48
N PHE A 372 -13.79 -0.50 -3.77
CA PHE A 372 -14.56 0.38 -2.90
C PHE A 372 -13.99 1.80 -2.87
N PHE A 373 -14.83 2.75 -2.54
CA PHE A 373 -14.46 4.07 -2.04
C PHE A 373 -14.64 4.08 -0.53
N SER A 374 -13.67 4.61 0.19
CA SER A 374 -13.77 4.78 1.64
C SER A 374 -13.11 6.07 2.11
N LEU A 375 -13.53 6.53 3.27
CA LEU A 375 -12.83 7.55 4.05
C LEU A 375 -12.61 7.03 5.46
N ASN A 376 -11.52 7.47 6.09
CA ASN A 376 -11.19 7.06 7.45
C ASN A 376 -10.43 8.17 8.21
N TYR A 377 -10.63 8.20 9.52
CA TYR A 377 -9.93 9.09 10.45
C TYR A 377 -10.07 8.59 11.89
N SER A 378 -9.31 9.21 12.80
CA SER A 378 -9.46 9.02 14.24
C SER A 378 -9.80 10.35 14.90
N THR A 379 -10.63 10.34 15.94
CA THR A 379 -11.09 11.52 16.66
C THR A 379 -11.21 11.26 18.16
N GLN A 380 -11.38 12.29 18.96
CA GLN A 380 -11.73 12.13 20.38
C GLN A 380 -13.17 11.63 20.52
N GLU A 381 -13.45 10.81 21.54
CA GLU A 381 -14.79 10.23 21.76
C GLU A 381 -15.89 11.29 21.81
N LYS A 382 -15.66 12.40 22.53
CA LYS A 382 -16.62 13.52 22.65
C LYS A 382 -16.96 14.22 21.33
N GLN A 383 -16.13 14.04 20.30
CA GLN A 383 -16.30 14.66 18.98
C GLN A 383 -16.76 13.63 17.94
N LEU A 384 -17.01 12.38 18.35
CA LEU A 384 -17.28 11.26 17.43
C LEU A 384 -18.47 11.53 16.53
N ILE A 385 -19.64 11.81 17.12
CA ILE A 385 -20.90 11.99 16.37
C ILE A 385 -20.80 13.21 15.45
N ASP A 386 -20.36 14.36 15.97
CA ASP A 386 -20.22 15.59 15.19
C ASP A 386 -19.23 15.40 14.03
N SER A 387 -18.11 14.68 14.26
CA SER A 387 -17.12 14.41 13.21
C SER A 387 -17.68 13.50 12.12
N ILE A 388 -18.52 12.52 12.45
CA ILE A 388 -19.19 11.64 11.48
C ILE A 388 -20.17 12.47 10.64
N GLN A 389 -20.98 13.33 11.28
CA GLN A 389 -21.90 14.21 10.59
C GLN A 389 -21.19 15.13 9.60
N VAL A 390 -20.11 15.78 10.04
CA VAL A 390 -19.31 16.66 9.16
C VAL A 390 -18.66 15.90 8.00
N ALA A 391 -18.14 14.70 8.24
CA ALA A 391 -17.54 13.88 7.18
C ALA A 391 -18.58 13.42 6.16
N HIS A 392 -19.77 13.01 6.63
CA HIS A 392 -20.90 12.64 5.78
C HIS A 392 -21.41 13.83 4.97
N GLN A 393 -21.60 14.99 5.60
CA GLN A 393 -22.00 16.21 4.91
C GLN A 393 -20.97 16.65 3.87
N ALA A 394 -19.67 16.55 4.18
CA ALA A 394 -18.59 16.83 3.22
C ALA A 394 -18.69 15.94 1.97
N LEU A 395 -19.02 14.65 2.14
CA LEU A 395 -19.22 13.72 1.01
C LEU A 395 -20.47 14.09 0.21
N ARG A 396 -21.58 14.39 0.86
CA ARG A 396 -22.83 14.85 0.20
C ARG A 396 -22.59 16.10 -0.64
N ASP A 397 -21.92 17.08 -0.06
CA ASP A 397 -21.58 18.33 -0.74
C ASP A 397 -20.65 18.09 -1.93
N PHE A 398 -19.68 17.21 -1.77
CA PHE A 398 -18.75 16.86 -2.82
C PHE A 398 -19.44 16.18 -4.02
N VAL A 399 -20.44 15.35 -3.76
CA VAL A 399 -21.26 14.73 -4.83
C VAL A 399 -22.13 15.77 -5.55
N LYS A 400 -22.69 16.74 -4.81
CA LYS A 400 -23.64 17.72 -5.36
C LYS A 400 -22.98 18.95 -5.99
N LYS A 401 -21.91 19.49 -5.38
CA LYS A 401 -21.28 20.75 -5.77
C LYS A 401 -20.26 20.52 -6.92
N PRO A 402 -20.20 21.43 -7.91
CA PRO A 402 -19.25 21.30 -9.00
C PRO A 402 -17.80 21.48 -8.53
N ILE A 403 -16.89 20.72 -9.12
CA ILE A 403 -15.45 20.83 -8.87
C ILE A 403 -14.96 22.20 -9.35
N GLN A 404 -14.22 22.90 -8.50
CA GLN A 404 -13.61 24.18 -8.85
C GLN A 404 -12.45 23.96 -9.80
N LYS A 405 -12.38 24.78 -10.88
CA LYS A 405 -11.34 24.69 -11.90
C LYS A 405 -9.93 24.77 -11.32
N LYS A 406 -9.70 25.69 -10.38
CA LYS A 406 -8.39 25.86 -9.71
C LYS A 406 -7.96 24.58 -9.00
N GLN A 407 -8.86 23.98 -8.23
CA GLN A 407 -8.59 22.75 -7.47
C GLN A 407 -8.31 21.57 -8.40
N LEU A 408 -9.04 21.46 -9.51
CA LEU A 408 -8.79 20.46 -10.54
C LEU A 408 -7.38 20.60 -11.13
N GLU A 409 -7.00 21.82 -11.58
CA GLU A 409 -5.69 22.01 -12.22
C GLU A 409 -4.53 21.77 -11.24
N GLU A 410 -4.62 22.24 -10.00
CA GLU A 410 -3.62 21.95 -8.95
C GLU A 410 -3.48 20.45 -8.69
N THR A 411 -4.59 19.71 -8.67
CA THR A 411 -4.59 18.25 -8.46
C THR A 411 -3.98 17.52 -9.65
N LYS A 412 -4.37 17.87 -10.88
CA LYS A 412 -3.81 17.30 -12.10
C LYS A 412 -2.30 17.50 -12.17
N GLU A 413 -1.84 18.73 -11.92
CA GLU A 413 -0.41 19.03 -11.89
C GLU A 413 0.33 18.20 -10.84
N GLY A 414 -0.23 18.06 -9.64
CA GLY A 414 0.36 17.24 -8.57
C GLY A 414 0.50 15.77 -8.99
N LEU A 415 -0.56 15.19 -9.56
CA LEU A 415 -0.56 13.81 -10.05
C LEU A 415 0.40 13.62 -11.21
N LEU A 416 0.42 14.52 -12.19
CA LEU A 416 1.35 14.47 -13.33
C LEU A 416 2.81 14.61 -12.90
N ARG A 417 3.13 15.46 -11.91
CA ARG A 417 4.48 15.62 -11.35
C ARG A 417 4.94 14.38 -10.59
N SER A 418 4.05 13.70 -9.89
CA SER A 418 4.38 12.48 -9.14
C SER A 418 4.39 11.22 -10.01
N PHE A 419 3.73 11.23 -11.15
CA PHE A 419 3.59 10.07 -12.03
C PHE A 419 4.92 9.41 -12.43
N PRO A 420 6.00 10.14 -12.80
CA PRO A 420 7.29 9.54 -13.11
C PRO A 420 7.91 8.75 -11.96
N MET A 421 7.55 9.03 -10.71
CA MET A 421 8.03 8.27 -9.56
C MET A 421 7.53 6.82 -9.58
N THR A 422 6.42 6.55 -10.26
CA THR A 422 5.85 5.20 -10.39
C THR A 422 6.69 4.26 -11.26
N PHE A 423 7.64 4.79 -12.01
CA PHE A 423 8.60 4.03 -12.85
C PHE A 423 10.04 4.51 -12.69
N SER A 424 10.42 4.98 -11.50
CA SER A 424 11.75 5.49 -11.16
C SER A 424 12.83 4.42 -11.01
N SER A 425 12.49 3.14 -11.10
CA SER A 425 13.42 2.00 -11.03
C SER A 425 12.89 0.81 -11.83
N ASN A 426 13.79 -0.11 -12.22
CA ASN A 426 13.37 -1.33 -12.92
C ASN A 426 12.31 -2.12 -12.14
N ALA A 427 12.42 -2.22 -10.82
CA ALA A 427 11.42 -2.87 -9.98
C ALA A 427 10.05 -2.19 -10.07
N ASN A 428 10.03 -0.86 -10.06
CA ASN A 428 8.78 -0.08 -10.18
C ASN A 428 8.17 -0.25 -11.57
N ILE A 429 8.98 -0.17 -12.64
CA ILE A 429 8.55 -0.42 -14.01
C ILE A 429 7.94 -1.83 -14.10
N ASN A 430 8.66 -2.84 -13.59
CA ASN A 430 8.23 -4.22 -13.63
C ASN A 430 6.90 -4.44 -12.88
N ALA A 431 6.72 -3.80 -11.72
CA ALA A 431 5.47 -3.86 -10.98
C ALA A 431 4.29 -3.21 -11.74
N GLN A 432 4.54 -2.11 -12.46
CA GLN A 432 3.52 -1.45 -13.29
C GLN A 432 3.10 -2.34 -14.46
N ILE A 433 4.06 -2.89 -15.21
CA ILE A 433 3.72 -3.74 -16.37
C ILE A 433 3.13 -5.09 -15.93
N ALA A 434 3.52 -5.62 -14.78
CA ALA A 434 2.88 -6.80 -14.18
C ALA A 434 1.39 -6.53 -13.87
N ALA A 435 1.06 -5.36 -13.31
CA ALA A 435 -0.32 -4.96 -13.06
C ALA A 435 -1.09 -4.73 -14.37
N ILE A 436 -0.47 -4.11 -15.37
CA ILE A 436 -1.06 -3.94 -16.71
C ILE A 436 -1.40 -5.31 -17.31
N GLY A 437 -0.47 -6.26 -17.26
CA GLY A 437 -0.68 -7.63 -17.70
C GLY A 437 -1.83 -8.31 -16.98
N PHE A 438 -1.82 -8.28 -15.66
CA PHE A 438 -2.81 -8.94 -14.80
C PHE A 438 -4.23 -8.42 -14.99
N TYR A 439 -4.42 -7.10 -15.04
CA TYR A 439 -5.73 -6.47 -15.24
C TYR A 439 -6.14 -6.39 -16.71
N GLN A 440 -5.42 -7.03 -17.62
CA GLN A 440 -5.69 -7.04 -19.06
C GLN A 440 -5.81 -5.64 -19.68
N LEU A 441 -5.04 -4.67 -19.17
CA LEU A 441 -4.99 -3.32 -19.68
C LEU A 441 -4.13 -3.25 -20.96
N PRO A 442 -4.33 -2.27 -21.84
CA PRO A 442 -3.50 -2.08 -23.03
C PRO A 442 -2.01 -1.91 -22.68
N ALA A 443 -1.10 -2.38 -23.52
CA ALA A 443 0.35 -2.24 -23.28
C ALA A 443 0.79 -0.77 -23.15
N ASP A 444 0.16 0.15 -23.90
CA ASP A 444 0.39 1.59 -23.84
C ASP A 444 -0.39 2.31 -22.71
N TYR A 445 -0.94 1.56 -21.76
CA TYR A 445 -1.77 2.09 -20.66
C TYR A 445 -1.15 3.28 -19.92
N LEU A 446 0.17 3.28 -19.69
CA LEU A 446 0.85 4.40 -18.99
C LEU A 446 0.74 5.70 -19.82
N ASN A 447 0.87 5.62 -21.14
CA ASN A 447 0.68 6.75 -22.05
C ASN A 447 -0.79 7.21 -22.08
N GLN A 448 -1.73 6.25 -22.13
CA GLN A 448 -3.16 6.55 -22.11
C GLN A 448 -3.55 7.24 -20.79
N TYR A 449 -3.06 6.75 -19.66
CA TYR A 449 -3.30 7.36 -18.35
C TYR A 449 -2.81 8.80 -18.30
N GLN A 450 -1.56 9.07 -18.74
CA GLN A 450 -1.00 10.42 -18.76
C GLN A 450 -1.81 11.37 -19.64
N LYS A 451 -2.24 10.91 -20.82
CA LYS A 451 -3.09 11.68 -21.75
C LYS A 451 -4.46 11.96 -21.13
N GLN A 452 -5.12 10.94 -20.57
CA GLN A 452 -6.41 11.11 -19.91
C GLN A 452 -6.32 12.09 -18.75
N LEU A 453 -5.31 11.92 -17.86
CA LEU A 453 -5.11 12.79 -16.71
C LEU A 453 -4.85 14.25 -17.14
N SER A 454 -4.05 14.48 -18.19
CA SER A 454 -3.75 15.84 -18.67
C SER A 454 -4.97 16.54 -19.28
N SER A 455 -5.84 15.80 -19.96
CA SER A 455 -7.00 16.35 -20.70
C SER A 455 -8.31 16.34 -19.93
N ILE A 456 -8.37 15.70 -18.76
CA ILE A 456 -9.62 15.54 -18.01
C ILE A 456 -10.19 16.89 -17.58
N THR A 457 -11.50 17.03 -17.70
CA THR A 457 -12.25 18.25 -17.40
C THR A 457 -13.04 18.14 -16.08
N ALA A 458 -13.37 19.28 -15.48
CA ALA A 458 -14.19 19.32 -14.27
C ALA A 458 -15.55 18.64 -14.47
N LYS A 459 -16.13 18.78 -15.67
CA LYS A 459 -17.41 18.12 -16.02
C LYS A 459 -17.29 16.60 -16.01
N GLN A 460 -16.23 16.05 -16.58
CA GLN A 460 -16.00 14.59 -16.57
C GLN A 460 -15.79 14.06 -15.15
N VAL A 461 -14.97 14.75 -14.34
CA VAL A 461 -14.77 14.40 -12.94
C VAL A 461 -16.09 14.47 -12.16
N GLN A 462 -16.88 15.53 -12.33
CA GLN A 462 -18.18 15.70 -11.67
C GLN A 462 -19.17 14.60 -12.09
N THR A 463 -19.22 14.26 -13.38
CA THR A 463 -20.07 13.18 -13.89
C THR A 463 -19.69 11.83 -13.27
N ALA A 464 -18.40 11.52 -13.17
CA ALA A 464 -17.92 10.30 -12.53
C ALA A 464 -18.25 10.26 -11.02
N ILE A 465 -18.08 11.39 -10.30
CA ILE A 465 -18.46 11.53 -8.91
C ILE A 465 -19.95 11.19 -8.74
N GLN A 466 -20.83 11.84 -9.49
CA GLN A 466 -22.28 11.65 -9.40
C GLN A 466 -22.72 10.22 -9.77
N LYS A 467 -22.02 9.59 -10.69
CA LYS A 467 -22.29 8.22 -11.12
C LYS A 467 -21.88 7.18 -10.08
N HIS A 468 -20.74 7.38 -9.42
CA HIS A 468 -20.10 6.32 -8.63
C HIS A 468 -20.04 6.56 -7.13
N LEU A 469 -20.02 7.81 -6.65
CA LEU A 469 -19.98 8.06 -5.20
C LEU A 469 -21.39 8.09 -4.61
N ARG A 470 -21.54 7.41 -3.49
CA ARG A 470 -22.81 7.27 -2.76
C ARG A 470 -22.65 7.82 -1.34
N ALA A 471 -23.44 8.83 -1.02
CA ALA A 471 -23.55 9.36 0.35
C ALA A 471 -24.82 8.88 1.07
N ASP A 472 -25.74 8.27 0.34
CA ASP A 472 -27.04 7.80 0.79
C ASP A 472 -27.02 6.37 1.35
N ARG A 473 -25.97 5.60 1.11
CA ARG A 473 -25.84 4.19 1.49
C ARG A 473 -24.39 3.83 1.77
N LEU A 474 -23.99 3.97 3.01
CA LEU A 474 -22.61 3.75 3.45
C LEU A 474 -22.54 2.60 4.45
N THR A 475 -21.52 1.76 4.27
CA THR A 475 -21.04 0.89 5.34
C THR A 475 -20.17 1.73 6.27
N LEU A 476 -20.56 1.85 7.52
CA LEU A 476 -19.87 2.62 8.55
C LEU A 476 -19.39 1.70 9.67
N ILE A 477 -18.09 1.73 9.93
CA ILE A 477 -17.48 1.04 11.07
C ILE A 477 -16.97 2.07 12.06
N VAL A 478 -17.40 1.92 13.31
CA VAL A 478 -16.94 2.74 14.44
C VAL A 478 -16.30 1.83 15.48
N VAL A 479 -15.06 2.15 15.86
CA VAL A 479 -14.35 1.50 16.98
C VAL A 479 -14.15 2.55 18.06
N ALA A 480 -14.86 2.42 19.17
CA ALA A 480 -14.88 3.42 20.24
C ALA A 480 -15.29 2.78 21.58
N PRO A 481 -15.08 3.45 22.72
CA PRO A 481 -15.60 2.97 24.01
C PRO A 481 -17.12 2.87 24.04
N THR A 482 -17.82 3.87 23.51
CA THR A 482 -19.31 3.91 23.47
C THR A 482 -19.81 4.39 22.12
N LEU A 483 -21.01 3.96 21.71
CA LEU A 483 -21.75 4.47 20.56
C LEU A 483 -23.22 4.11 20.64
N ASP A 484 -24.09 5.10 20.47
CA ASP A 484 -25.50 4.88 20.17
C ASP A 484 -25.69 4.71 18.64
N GLN A 485 -25.82 3.46 18.20
CA GLN A 485 -25.96 3.14 16.78
C GLN A 485 -27.30 3.59 16.19
N VAL A 486 -28.37 3.60 17.02
CA VAL A 486 -29.73 3.98 16.57
C VAL A 486 -29.75 5.47 16.31
N ALA A 487 -29.36 6.28 17.30
CA ALA A 487 -29.28 7.73 17.14
C ALA A 487 -28.36 8.15 15.99
N LEU A 488 -27.23 7.46 15.80
CA LEU A 488 -26.33 7.71 14.68
C LEU A 488 -26.99 7.43 13.33
N LYS A 489 -27.74 6.32 13.21
CA LYS A 489 -28.43 5.98 11.96
C LYS A 489 -29.54 7.00 11.64
N GLU A 490 -30.33 7.37 12.62
CA GLU A 490 -31.37 8.39 12.49
C GLU A 490 -30.76 9.74 12.06
N MET A 491 -29.66 10.16 12.68
CA MET A 491 -28.98 11.40 12.30
C MET A 491 -28.52 11.35 10.81
N LEU A 492 -27.92 10.25 10.35
CA LEU A 492 -27.45 10.13 8.96
C LEU A 492 -28.62 10.13 7.96
N ILE A 493 -29.75 9.52 8.30
CA ILE A 493 -30.96 9.53 7.47
C ILE A 493 -31.54 10.96 7.42
N ASN A 494 -31.68 11.60 8.56
CA ASN A 494 -32.20 12.97 8.65
C ASN A 494 -31.31 13.97 7.89
N ASP A 495 -29.97 13.79 7.92
CA ASP A 495 -29.05 14.60 7.13
C ASP A 495 -29.31 14.50 5.62
N LEU A 496 -29.84 13.38 5.11
CA LEU A 496 -30.19 13.24 3.69
C LEU A 496 -31.42 14.09 3.31
N GLU A 497 -32.34 14.33 4.24
CA GLU A 497 -33.62 15.04 4.03
C GLU A 497 -33.47 16.55 4.14
N VAL A 498 -32.47 17.06 4.88
CA VAL A 498 -32.27 18.50 5.11
C VAL A 498 -31.50 19.16 3.97
N PRO A 499 -32.07 20.15 3.27
CA PRO A 499 -31.31 21.02 2.37
C PRO A 499 -30.37 21.91 3.21
N ASN A 500 -29.08 21.87 2.91
CA ASN A 500 -27.96 22.63 3.48
C ASN A 500 -28.31 23.83 4.38
N GLN A 501 -28.31 23.63 5.71
CA GLN A 501 -28.33 24.73 6.69
C GLN A 501 -26.94 25.18 7.17
N LEU A 502 -25.86 24.55 6.73
CA LEU A 502 -24.49 24.86 7.21
C LEU A 502 -23.91 26.16 6.64
N GLU A 503 -24.50 26.76 5.61
CA GLU A 503 -24.00 28.01 5.04
C GLU A 503 -24.21 29.25 5.94
N ASN A 504 -25.08 29.21 6.97
CA ASN A 504 -25.45 30.39 7.76
C ASN A 504 -24.86 30.42 9.18
N LYS A 505 -24.16 29.42 9.67
CA LYS A 505 -23.60 29.46 11.03
C LYS A 505 -22.13 29.97 11.11
N ASP A 506 -21.41 30.00 10.03
CA ASP A 506 -19.99 30.36 10.04
C ASP A 506 -19.69 31.85 9.75
N LEU A 507 -20.72 32.70 9.52
CA LEU A 507 -20.52 34.10 9.17
C LEU A 507 -20.45 35.07 10.37
N ASN A 508 -20.55 34.59 11.63
CA ASN A 508 -20.49 35.43 12.83
C ASN A 508 -19.33 35.18 13.78
N LEU A 509 -18.31 34.49 13.35
CA LEU A 509 -17.02 34.53 14.06
C LEU A 509 -16.26 35.78 13.61
N LYS A 510 -16.43 36.89 14.37
CA LYS A 510 -15.47 38.00 14.31
C LYS A 510 -14.07 37.43 14.46
N PRO A 511 -13.10 37.86 13.64
CA PRO A 511 -11.72 37.46 13.87
C PRO A 511 -11.32 37.98 15.26
N ASP A 512 -11.08 37.05 16.16
CA ASP A 512 -10.50 37.35 17.45
C ASP A 512 -9.07 37.81 17.18
N THR A 513 -8.90 39.12 17.11
CA THR A 513 -7.60 39.80 17.08
C THR A 513 -6.96 39.69 18.46
N GLN A 514 -6.68 38.49 18.91
CA GLN A 514 -5.66 38.30 19.93
C GLN A 514 -4.31 38.37 19.23
N THR A 515 -3.74 39.56 19.31
CA THR A 515 -2.33 39.81 19.07
C THR A 515 -1.50 38.72 19.75
N MET A 516 -0.75 37.99 18.98
CA MET A 516 0.32 37.14 19.51
C MET A 516 1.19 37.97 20.42
N PRO A 517 1.52 37.51 21.63
CA PRO A 517 2.52 38.21 22.45
C PRO A 517 3.86 38.19 21.70
N ASP A 518 4.46 39.37 21.58
CA ASP A 518 5.79 39.55 21.03
C ASP A 518 6.78 38.64 21.72
N ILE A 519 7.39 37.75 20.96
CA ILE A 519 8.54 36.95 21.41
C ILE A 519 9.72 37.94 21.47
N PRO A 520 10.28 38.26 22.65
CA PRO A 520 11.41 39.16 22.73
C PRO A 520 12.60 38.56 21.98
N ALA A 521 13.13 39.30 21.03
CA ALA A 521 14.35 38.96 20.33
C ALA A 521 15.50 38.77 21.36
N LEU A 522 16.05 37.58 21.40
CA LEU A 522 17.21 37.24 22.21
C LEU A 522 18.43 37.97 21.63
N ILE A 523 18.75 39.15 22.18
CA ILE A 523 19.97 39.86 21.85
C ILE A 523 21.12 39.15 22.55
N ILE A 524 21.89 38.36 21.80
CA ILE A 524 23.16 37.80 22.26
C ILE A 524 24.18 38.97 22.29
N LYS A 525 24.39 39.57 23.47
CA LYS A 525 25.50 40.46 23.71
C LYS A 525 26.79 39.65 23.80
N LYS A 526 27.61 39.72 22.76
CA LYS A 526 28.98 39.23 22.74
C LYS A 526 29.82 40.17 23.63
N THR A 527 30.16 39.74 24.84
CA THR A 527 31.10 40.45 25.71
C THR A 527 32.51 40.06 25.30
N ILE A 528 33.18 40.93 24.58
CA ILE A 528 34.62 40.82 24.29
C ILE A 528 35.37 41.26 25.55
N ARG A 529 36.16 40.40 26.17
CA ARG A 529 37.18 40.77 27.16
C ARG A 529 38.51 40.98 26.43
N PRO A 530 39.22 42.07 26.68
CA PRO A 530 40.55 42.25 26.11
C PRO A 530 41.56 41.41 26.88
N ALA A 531 42.51 40.86 26.14
CA ALA A 531 43.67 40.17 26.67
C ALA A 531 44.64 41.13 27.33
N SER A 532 45.12 40.75 28.50
CA SER A 532 46.36 41.23 29.10
C SER A 532 47.22 40.03 29.42
#